data_3fe0a4f0a320266fd04f67b584ab4dad
#
_entry.id   3fe0a4f0a320266fd04f67b584ab4dad
#
_cell.length_a   1.000
_cell.length_b   1.000
_cell.length_c   1.000
_cell.angle_alpha   90.00
_cell.angle_beta   90.00
_cell.angle_gamma   90.00
#
_symmetry.space_group_name_H-M   'P 1'
#
loop_
_entity.id
_entity.type
_entity.pdbx_description
1 polymer ?
#
loop_
_entity_poly.entity_id
_entity_poly.type
_entity_poly.pdbx_seq_one_letter_code
_entity_poly.pdbx_strand_id
1 'polypeptide(L)'
;MRTLSLFIFTVRLLIISVFVYHGTKPLSAPRRSAARNKVTLWAAKKIATFFIEMGGIYIKAAQFLSTVSNLFDSEFTEVFASVQDKITPRPYAQVRYRFLNEFGSEPESLFQEFDHTAIAAASLGQVHLARTKDGRK
;
A
#
# COMPACT_ATOMS: atom_id res chain seq x y z
N MET A 1 -15.89 -5.97 -2.20
CA MET A 1 -15.52 -4.63 -2.70
C MET A 1 -14.04 -4.53 -3.07
N ARG A 2 -13.07 -4.93 -2.23
CA ARG A 2 -11.61 -4.84 -2.53
C ARG A 2 -11.17 -5.62 -3.79
N THR A 3 -11.69 -6.83 -4.01
CA THR A 3 -11.39 -7.66 -5.20
C THR A 3 -11.85 -7.02 -6.50
N LEU A 4 -13.02 -6.39 -6.50
CA LEU A 4 -13.54 -5.68 -7.66
C LEU A 4 -12.69 -4.44 -8.00
N SER A 5 -12.28 -3.68 -6.99
CA SER A 5 -11.38 -2.53 -7.18
C SER A 5 -10.03 -2.96 -7.78
N LEU A 6 -9.46 -4.05 -7.28
CA LEU A 6 -8.22 -4.62 -7.81
C LEU A 6 -8.39 -5.05 -9.28
N PHE A 7 -9.48 -5.75 -9.58
CA PHE A 7 -9.76 -6.20 -10.94
C PHE A 7 -9.90 -5.03 -11.92
N ILE A 8 -10.72 -4.03 -11.58
CA ILE A 8 -10.92 -2.83 -12.41
C ILE A 8 -9.59 -2.09 -12.61
N PHE A 9 -8.80 -1.94 -11.54
CA PHE A 9 -7.50 -1.29 -11.59
C PHE A 9 -6.53 -2.02 -12.52
N THR A 10 -6.43 -3.35 -12.40
CA THR A 10 -5.56 -4.18 -13.25
C THR A 10 -5.98 -4.12 -14.72
N VAL A 11 -7.27 -4.23 -15.01
CA VAL A 11 -7.80 -4.13 -16.39
C VAL A 11 -7.47 -2.77 -17.00
N ARG A 12 -7.66 -1.67 -16.25
CA ARG A 12 -7.29 -0.33 -16.72
C ARG A 12 -5.82 -0.20 -17.05
N LEU A 13 -4.94 -0.69 -16.18
CA LEU A 13 -3.49 -0.67 -16.44
C LEU A 13 -3.12 -1.47 -17.68
N LEU A 14 -3.70 -2.65 -17.86
CA LEU A 14 -3.48 -3.48 -19.07
C LEU A 14 -3.91 -2.75 -20.34
N ILE A 15 -5.11 -2.17 -20.36
CA ILE A 15 -5.62 -1.43 -21.52
C ILE A 15 -4.68 -0.28 -21.88
N ILE A 16 -4.25 0.51 -20.89
CA ILE A 16 -3.33 1.63 -21.09
C ILE A 16 -1.98 1.13 -21.62
N SER A 17 -1.44 0.05 -21.06
CA SER A 17 -0.16 -0.54 -21.48
C SER A 17 -0.22 -1.01 -22.94
N VAL A 18 -1.29 -1.69 -23.33
CA VAL A 18 -1.51 -2.15 -24.70
C VAL A 18 -1.64 -0.94 -25.66
N PHE A 19 -2.43 0.05 -25.29
CA PHE A 19 -2.63 1.26 -26.10
C PHE A 19 -1.31 2.01 -26.32
N VAL A 20 -0.50 2.18 -25.26
CA VAL A 20 0.82 2.83 -25.37
C VAL A 20 1.79 2.00 -26.18
N TYR A 21 1.82 0.69 -25.97
CA TYR A 21 2.69 -0.20 -26.74
C TYR A 21 2.43 -0.09 -28.25
N HIS A 22 1.15 -0.12 -28.66
CA HIS A 22 0.77 -0.03 -30.07
C HIS A 22 0.88 1.41 -30.60
N GLY A 23 0.43 2.41 -29.85
CA GLY A 23 0.46 3.82 -30.25
C GLY A 23 1.85 4.41 -30.40
N THR A 24 2.87 3.84 -29.72
CA THR A 24 4.27 4.28 -29.84
C THR A 24 5.05 3.61 -30.96
N LYS A 25 4.51 2.58 -31.62
CA LYS A 25 5.19 1.86 -32.73
C LYS A 25 5.70 2.77 -33.86
N PRO A 26 4.92 3.76 -34.35
CA PRO A 26 5.34 4.63 -35.45
C PRO A 26 6.42 5.65 -35.06
N LEU A 27 6.73 5.82 -33.76
CA LEU A 27 7.72 6.78 -33.31
C LEU A 27 9.15 6.29 -33.56
N SER A 28 10.09 7.24 -33.75
CA SER A 28 11.53 6.94 -33.76
C SER A 28 11.96 6.31 -32.42
N ALA A 29 13.03 5.50 -32.43
CA ALA A 29 13.48 4.74 -31.26
C ALA A 29 13.64 5.62 -29.98
N PRO A 30 14.31 6.78 -30.01
CA PRO A 30 14.46 7.63 -28.82
C PRO A 30 13.13 8.20 -28.31
N ARG A 31 12.23 8.63 -29.21
CA ARG A 31 10.90 9.15 -28.84
C ARG A 31 10.01 8.04 -28.27
N ARG A 32 10.10 6.85 -28.81
CA ARG A 32 9.38 5.66 -28.32
C ARG A 32 9.84 5.28 -26.91
N SER A 33 11.14 5.24 -26.66
CA SER A 33 11.68 4.98 -25.32
C SER A 33 11.21 6.03 -24.32
N ALA A 34 11.38 7.30 -24.62
CA ALA A 34 10.93 8.38 -23.74
C ALA A 34 9.42 8.35 -23.44
N ALA A 35 8.58 8.05 -24.44
CA ALA A 35 7.14 7.92 -24.24
C ALA A 35 6.78 6.72 -23.33
N ARG A 36 7.44 5.59 -23.54
CA ARG A 36 7.24 4.38 -22.71
C ARG A 36 7.68 4.60 -21.27
N ASN A 37 8.84 5.19 -21.05
CA ASN A 37 9.35 5.50 -19.70
C ASN A 37 8.38 6.41 -18.93
N LYS A 38 7.85 7.46 -19.57
CA LYS A 38 6.83 8.32 -18.94
C LYS A 38 5.60 7.55 -18.50
N VAL A 39 5.12 6.61 -19.32
CA VAL A 39 3.93 5.82 -18.98
C VAL A 39 4.25 4.78 -17.93
N THR A 40 5.43 4.15 -17.96
CA THR A 40 5.88 3.22 -16.94
C THR A 40 5.95 3.92 -15.58
N LEU A 41 6.55 5.10 -15.51
CA LEU A 41 6.63 5.90 -14.29
C LEU A 41 5.24 6.35 -13.80
N TRP A 42 4.37 6.78 -14.71
CA TRP A 42 3.00 7.11 -14.38
C TRP A 42 2.24 5.88 -13.79
N ALA A 43 2.39 4.72 -14.42
CA ALA A 43 1.80 3.47 -13.94
C ALA A 43 2.34 3.08 -12.56
N ALA A 44 3.67 3.18 -12.35
CA ALA A 44 4.29 2.95 -11.05
C ALA A 44 3.68 3.83 -9.96
N LYS A 45 3.51 5.14 -10.22
CA LYS A 45 2.88 6.07 -9.27
C LYS A 45 1.42 5.68 -8.96
N LYS A 46 0.65 5.25 -9.97
CA LYS A 46 -0.73 4.77 -9.77
C LYS A 46 -0.79 3.49 -8.95
N ILE A 47 0.10 2.54 -9.21
CA ILE A 47 0.22 1.30 -8.44
C ILE A 47 0.62 1.61 -6.99
N ALA A 48 1.60 2.49 -6.78
CA ALA A 48 2.04 2.91 -5.45
C ALA A 48 0.89 3.55 -4.64
N THR A 49 0.13 4.47 -5.25
CA THR A 49 -1.06 5.06 -4.61
C THR A 49 -2.08 3.99 -4.23
N PHE A 50 -2.38 3.08 -5.16
CA PHE A 50 -3.29 1.96 -4.90
C PHE A 50 -2.81 1.06 -3.75
N PHE A 51 -1.50 0.80 -3.66
CA PHE A 51 -0.91 0.01 -2.60
C PHE A 51 -1.03 0.69 -1.23
N ILE A 52 -0.85 2.01 -1.17
CA ILE A 52 -1.06 2.81 0.05
C ILE A 52 -2.52 2.71 0.51
N GLU A 53 -3.48 2.92 -0.40
CA GLU A 53 -4.91 2.86 -0.09
C GLU A 53 -5.36 1.47 0.39
N MET A 54 -4.83 0.41 -0.22
CA MET A 54 -5.15 -0.97 0.15
C MET A 54 -4.47 -1.39 1.46
N GLY A 55 -3.27 -0.91 1.73
CA GLY A 55 -2.50 -1.22 2.94
C GLY A 55 -2.10 -2.70 3.06
N GLY A 56 -1.66 -3.11 4.24
CA GLY A 56 -1.37 -4.51 4.54
C GLY A 56 -0.35 -5.15 3.60
N ILE A 57 -0.72 -6.27 2.98
CA ILE A 57 0.15 -7.05 2.08
C ILE A 57 0.62 -6.23 0.86
N TYR A 58 -0.15 -5.23 0.43
CA TYR A 58 0.23 -4.38 -0.72
C TYR A 58 1.41 -3.47 -0.39
N ILE A 59 1.53 -3.01 0.86
CA ILE A 59 2.74 -2.29 1.32
C ILE A 59 3.96 -3.22 1.27
N LYS A 60 3.78 -4.50 1.66
CA LYS A 60 4.85 -5.51 1.53
C LYS A 60 5.25 -5.74 0.07
N ALA A 61 4.29 -5.78 -0.85
CA ALA A 61 4.56 -5.87 -2.27
C ALA A 61 5.35 -4.64 -2.79
N ALA A 62 5.00 -3.42 -2.33
CA ALA A 62 5.76 -2.22 -2.65
C ALA A 62 7.21 -2.28 -2.14
N GLN A 63 7.42 -2.77 -0.92
CA GLN A 63 8.76 -3.00 -0.36
C GLN A 63 9.57 -3.94 -1.24
N PHE A 64 8.97 -5.05 -1.67
CA PHE A 64 9.62 -5.99 -2.59
C PHE A 64 9.98 -5.32 -3.91
N LEU A 65 9.04 -4.60 -4.54
CA LEU A 65 9.27 -3.90 -5.81
C LEU A 65 10.37 -2.82 -5.72
N SER A 66 10.55 -2.19 -4.56
CA SER A 66 11.63 -1.21 -4.34
C SER A 66 13.02 -1.86 -4.28
N THR A 67 13.13 -3.16 -4.03
CA THR A 67 14.41 -3.88 -3.96
C THR A 67 14.85 -4.49 -5.28
N VAL A 68 13.94 -4.58 -6.27
CA VAL A 68 14.20 -5.26 -7.56
C VAL A 68 14.80 -4.27 -8.58
N SER A 69 15.90 -3.60 -8.19
CA SER A 69 16.59 -2.59 -9.02
C SER A 69 17.17 -3.14 -10.32
N ASN A 70 17.41 -4.44 -10.41
CA ASN A 70 17.95 -5.08 -11.61
C ASN A 70 16.93 -5.23 -12.75
N LEU A 71 15.64 -5.12 -12.47
CA LEU A 71 14.57 -5.29 -13.46
C LEU A 71 13.93 -3.97 -13.89
N PHE A 72 14.13 -2.90 -13.15
CA PHE A 72 13.50 -1.60 -13.37
C PHE A 72 14.48 -0.46 -13.18
N ASP A 73 14.22 0.66 -13.86
CA ASP A 73 14.98 1.88 -13.69
C ASP A 73 14.87 2.41 -12.24
N SER A 74 15.89 3.17 -11.79
CA SER A 74 15.94 3.74 -10.43
C SER A 74 14.71 4.57 -10.10
N GLU A 75 14.21 5.39 -11.06
CA GLU A 75 13.00 6.19 -10.89
C GLU A 75 11.76 5.34 -10.56
N PHE A 76 11.68 4.14 -11.13
CA PHE A 76 10.59 3.21 -10.83
C PHE A 76 10.70 2.66 -9.41
N THR A 77 11.88 2.21 -9.00
CA THR A 77 12.10 1.65 -7.66
C THR A 77 11.95 2.67 -6.55
N GLU A 78 12.34 3.93 -6.78
CA GLU A 78 12.16 5.05 -5.85
C GLU A 78 10.68 5.35 -5.55
N VAL A 79 9.80 5.23 -6.56
CA VAL A 79 8.36 5.38 -6.35
C VAL A 79 7.85 4.39 -5.30
N PHE A 80 8.29 3.13 -5.34
CA PHE A 80 7.87 2.12 -4.37
C PHE A 80 8.58 2.23 -3.02
N ALA A 81 9.83 2.70 -2.99
CA ALA A 81 10.52 3.01 -1.74
C ALA A 81 9.74 4.06 -0.94
N SER A 82 9.21 5.10 -1.60
CA SER A 82 8.42 6.16 -0.94
C SER A 82 7.09 5.69 -0.32
N VAL A 83 6.61 4.48 -0.65
CA VAL A 83 5.39 3.90 -0.06
C VAL A 83 5.60 3.51 1.40
N GLN A 84 6.83 3.13 1.77
CA GLN A 84 7.17 2.66 3.12
C GLN A 84 6.97 3.74 4.17
N ASP A 85 7.26 5.00 3.83
CA ASP A 85 7.19 6.15 4.73
C ASP A 85 5.76 6.68 4.93
N LYS A 86 4.78 6.15 4.19
CA LYS A 86 3.40 6.65 4.17
C LYS A 86 2.41 5.75 4.89
N ILE A 87 2.89 4.91 5.80
CA ILE A 87 2.00 4.04 6.59
C ILE A 87 1.33 4.86 7.69
N THR A 88 0.06 5.16 7.47
CA THR A 88 -0.76 5.88 8.46
C THR A 88 -1.50 4.87 9.34
N PRO A 89 -1.54 5.09 10.67
CA PRO A 89 -2.35 4.29 11.58
C PRO A 89 -3.82 4.26 11.13
N ARG A 90 -4.45 3.12 11.27
CA ARG A 90 -5.89 3.00 11.00
C ARG A 90 -6.69 3.65 12.12
N PRO A 91 -7.85 4.23 11.79
CA PRO A 91 -8.75 4.79 12.80
C PRO A 91 -9.11 3.77 13.89
N TYR A 92 -9.23 4.24 15.13
CA TYR A 92 -9.56 3.40 16.30
C TYR A 92 -10.79 2.54 16.09
N ALA A 93 -11.81 3.02 15.37
CA ALA A 93 -13.00 2.23 15.04
C ALA A 93 -12.69 0.88 14.37
N GLN A 94 -11.61 0.82 13.55
CA GLN A 94 -11.18 -0.44 12.93
C GLN A 94 -10.45 -1.35 13.92
N VAL A 95 -9.72 -0.79 14.89
CA VAL A 95 -9.10 -1.55 15.98
C VAL A 95 -10.18 -2.18 16.84
N ARG A 96 -11.15 -1.38 17.30
CA ARG A 96 -12.32 -1.84 18.07
C ARG A 96 -13.08 -2.95 17.35
N TYR A 97 -13.36 -2.79 16.05
CA TYR A 97 -14.01 -3.81 15.24
C TYR A 97 -13.21 -5.13 15.22
N ARG A 98 -11.89 -5.06 15.14
CA ARG A 98 -11.03 -6.26 15.22
C ARG A 98 -11.09 -6.93 16.56
N PHE A 99 -11.03 -6.17 17.66
CA PHE A 99 -11.15 -6.72 19.01
C PHE A 99 -12.50 -7.44 19.22
N LEU A 100 -13.58 -6.82 18.78
CA LEU A 100 -14.92 -7.45 18.85
C LEU A 100 -14.97 -8.76 18.06
N ASN A 101 -14.39 -8.82 16.86
CA ASN A 101 -14.43 -10.03 16.04
C ASN A 101 -13.51 -11.15 16.54
N GLU A 102 -12.33 -10.81 17.08
CA GLU A 102 -11.32 -11.80 17.47
C GLU A 102 -11.50 -12.25 18.95
N PHE A 103 -11.89 -11.33 19.82
CA PHE A 103 -12.00 -11.57 21.26
C PHE A 103 -13.42 -11.49 21.81
N GLY A 104 -14.40 -11.13 21.01
CA GLY A 104 -15.79 -10.92 21.45
C GLY A 104 -15.98 -9.77 22.42
N SER A 105 -14.97 -8.90 22.58
CA SER A 105 -14.95 -7.84 23.58
C SER A 105 -14.21 -6.61 23.04
N GLU A 106 -14.57 -5.44 23.57
CA GLU A 106 -13.87 -4.20 23.26
C GLU A 106 -12.54 -4.10 24.01
N PRO A 107 -11.54 -3.33 23.51
CA PRO A 107 -10.26 -3.14 24.19
C PRO A 107 -10.43 -2.70 25.65
N GLU A 108 -11.34 -1.76 25.92
CA GLU A 108 -11.60 -1.19 27.25
C GLU A 108 -12.15 -2.24 28.23
N SER A 109 -12.73 -3.31 27.74
CA SER A 109 -13.20 -4.43 28.57
C SER A 109 -12.07 -5.41 28.92
N LEU A 110 -11.05 -5.50 28.08
CA LEU A 110 -9.91 -6.41 28.25
C LEU A 110 -8.77 -5.78 29.03
N PHE A 111 -8.55 -4.49 28.86
CA PHE A 111 -7.48 -3.73 29.50
C PHE A 111 -8.03 -2.78 30.58
N GLN A 112 -7.19 -2.41 31.53
CA GLN A 112 -7.50 -1.37 32.49
C GLN A 112 -7.48 0.03 31.84
N GLU A 113 -6.52 0.24 30.93
CA GLU A 113 -6.36 1.44 30.11
C GLU A 113 -5.98 1.00 28.69
N PHE A 114 -6.53 1.65 27.69
CA PHE A 114 -6.18 1.43 26.29
C PHE A 114 -6.11 2.78 25.56
N ASP A 115 -4.94 3.11 25.02
CA ASP A 115 -4.77 4.35 24.25
C ASP A 115 -5.33 4.16 22.84
N HIS A 116 -6.27 5.00 22.44
CA HIS A 116 -6.88 4.99 21.11
C HIS A 116 -5.92 5.47 20.02
N THR A 117 -4.85 6.17 20.38
CA THR A 117 -3.83 6.66 19.46
C THR A 117 -2.72 5.63 19.35
N ALA A 118 -2.46 5.18 18.12
CA ALA A 118 -1.36 4.27 17.87
C ALA A 118 -0.02 5.00 18.04
N ILE A 119 0.92 4.39 18.77
CA ILE A 119 2.30 4.91 18.91
C ILE A 119 3.18 4.56 17.72
N ALA A 120 2.81 3.52 16.96
CA ALA A 120 3.48 3.11 15.72
C ALA A 120 2.51 2.37 14.80
N ALA A 121 2.79 2.43 13.50
CA ALA A 121 2.07 1.66 12.49
C ALA A 121 3.07 1.01 11.52
N ALA A 122 2.72 -0.18 11.06
CA ALA A 122 3.48 -0.94 10.07
C ALA A 122 2.54 -1.55 9.03
N SER A 123 3.10 -2.19 8.01
CA SER A 123 2.33 -2.76 6.91
C SER A 123 1.24 -3.76 7.33
N LEU A 124 1.46 -4.49 8.41
CA LEU A 124 0.56 -5.57 8.88
C LEU A 124 -0.19 -5.23 10.18
N GLY A 125 0.18 -4.16 10.89
CA GLY A 125 -0.45 -3.84 12.16
C GLY A 125 -0.06 -2.47 12.69
N GLN A 126 -0.58 -2.17 13.86
CA GLN A 126 -0.25 -0.95 14.61
C GLN A 126 -0.13 -1.29 16.10
N VAL A 127 0.58 -0.46 16.83
CA VAL A 127 0.88 -0.66 18.25
C VAL A 127 0.18 0.42 19.06
N HIS A 128 -0.48 0.02 20.12
CA HIS A 128 -1.13 0.91 21.09
C HIS A 128 -0.56 0.68 22.47
N LEU A 129 -0.52 1.74 23.27
CA LEU A 129 -0.25 1.60 24.68
C LEU A 129 -1.49 1.07 25.39
N ALA A 130 -1.27 0.12 26.28
CA ALA A 130 -2.35 -0.43 27.11
C ALA A 130 -1.79 -0.83 28.48
N ARG A 131 -2.67 -0.83 29.48
CA ARG A 131 -2.40 -1.38 30.81
C ARG A 131 -3.28 -2.57 31.06
N THR A 132 -2.71 -3.70 31.38
CA THR A 132 -3.46 -4.91 31.74
C THR A 132 -4.10 -4.77 33.12
N LYS A 133 -5.14 -5.56 33.42
CA LYS A 133 -5.87 -5.52 34.71
C LYS A 133 -5.00 -5.91 35.91
N ASP A 134 -3.90 -6.61 35.69
CA ASP A 134 -2.88 -6.92 36.68
C ASP A 134 -1.77 -5.84 36.81
N GLY A 135 -1.93 -4.69 36.12
CA GLY A 135 -1.08 -3.51 36.24
C GLY A 135 0.15 -3.46 35.34
N ARG A 136 0.39 -4.47 34.51
CA ARG A 136 1.50 -4.45 33.51
C ARG A 136 1.18 -3.48 32.38
N LYS A 137 2.23 -2.81 31.86
CA LYS A 137 2.13 -1.85 30.76
C LYS A 137 2.77 -2.44 29.50
#